data_0fcdef18784de28a8b19932d66f37e6b
#
_entry.id   0fcdef18784de28a8b19932d66f37e6b
#
_cell.length_a   1.000
_cell.length_b   1.000
_cell.length_c   1.000
_cell.angle_alpha   90.00
_cell.angle_beta   90.00
_cell.angle_gamma   90.00
#
_symmetry.space_group_name_H-M   'P 1'
#
loop_
_entity.id
_entity.type
_entity.pdbx_description
1 polymer ?
#
loop_
_entity_poly.entity_id
_entity_poly.type
_entity_poly.pdbx_seq_one_letter_code
_entity_poly.pdbx_strand_id
1 'polypeptide(L)'
;RQFRPQNDYLKLISTGGKRAVADKFGLRLDAGWLWRWKDRIDQRFMDKFGDYPAMPEAALPTPAIVGLAEALGAKPLCGGCGAKLGAADLSAALAVLPQPSRRDVLSGPGDDAAVLTNGAGVQVITTDHLRTFTSDARLMARITAIHALGDVWAMGASPQAALAQITLPALSPAKARDMLAEIMRAAHEVFSAAGADV
;
A
#
# COMPACT_ATOMS: atom_id res chain seq x y z
N ARG A 1 -8.09 24.91 14.23
CA ARG A 1 -7.79 26.11 13.39
C ARG A 1 -8.60 25.99 12.11
N GLN A 2 -9.36 27.02 11.77
CA GLN A 2 -10.10 27.08 10.50
C GLN A 2 -9.11 27.19 9.34
N PHE A 3 -9.26 26.33 8.33
CA PHE A 3 -8.49 26.40 7.10
C PHE A 3 -8.87 27.67 6.32
N ARG A 4 -7.87 28.46 5.94
CA ARG A 4 -8.05 29.58 5.02
C ARG A 4 -7.28 29.28 3.75
N PRO A 5 -7.96 29.13 2.59
CA PRO A 5 -7.28 28.88 1.33
C PRO A 5 -6.37 30.07 0.97
N GLN A 6 -5.21 29.75 0.40
CA GLN A 6 -4.30 30.77 -0.12
C GLN A 6 -4.80 31.23 -1.48
N ASN A 7 -4.82 32.53 -1.70
CA ASN A 7 -5.22 33.12 -2.98
C ASN A 7 -4.10 33.02 -4.04
N ASP A 8 -2.84 32.93 -3.62
CA ASP A 8 -1.68 32.69 -4.47
C ASP A 8 -0.54 32.08 -3.66
N TYR A 9 0.34 31.34 -4.32
CA TYR A 9 1.52 30.72 -3.73
C TYR A 9 2.71 30.76 -4.70
N LEU A 10 3.91 30.68 -4.15
CA LEU A 10 5.13 30.59 -4.95
C LEU A 10 5.20 29.22 -5.63
N LYS A 11 5.21 29.20 -6.95
CA LYS A 11 5.39 28.03 -7.78
C LYS A 11 6.86 27.97 -8.20
N LEU A 12 7.56 26.91 -7.82
CA LEU A 12 8.93 26.63 -8.24
C LEU A 12 8.92 25.37 -9.11
N ILE A 13 9.19 25.51 -10.40
CA ILE A 13 9.11 24.45 -11.38
C ILE A 13 10.50 24.21 -11.96
N SER A 14 11.02 22.98 -11.85
CA SER A 14 12.26 22.59 -12.51
C SER A 14 12.05 22.48 -14.02
N THR A 15 12.96 23.11 -14.79
CA THR A 15 12.90 23.12 -16.25
C THR A 15 13.98 22.25 -16.92
N GLY A 16 14.71 21.47 -16.11
CA GLY A 16 15.86 20.67 -16.57
C GLY A 16 17.19 21.45 -16.44
N GLY A 17 18.33 20.76 -16.68
CA GLY A 17 19.66 21.39 -16.67
C GLY A 17 20.03 22.16 -15.41
N LYS A 18 19.51 21.78 -14.24
CA LYS A 18 19.68 22.50 -12.97
C LYS A 18 19.19 23.96 -13.02
N ARG A 19 18.08 24.18 -13.71
CA ARG A 19 17.36 25.47 -13.78
C ARG A 19 15.95 25.31 -13.25
N ALA A 20 15.37 26.40 -12.75
CA ALA A 20 13.98 26.45 -12.30
C ALA A 20 13.36 27.82 -12.60
N VAL A 21 12.06 27.80 -12.84
CA VAL A 21 11.22 28.98 -12.96
C VAL A 21 10.47 29.20 -11.66
N ALA A 22 10.51 30.41 -11.13
CA ALA A 22 9.64 30.88 -10.06
C ALA A 22 8.50 31.69 -10.64
N ASP A 23 7.27 31.40 -10.23
CA ASP A 23 6.07 32.19 -10.58
C ASP A 23 5.34 32.57 -9.28
N LYS A 24 5.11 33.85 -9.09
CA LYS A 24 4.30 34.37 -8.00
C LYS A 24 3.72 35.74 -8.40
N PHE A 25 2.44 35.93 -8.18
CA PHE A 25 1.71 37.19 -8.52
C PHE A 25 1.88 37.62 -9.99
N GLY A 26 2.03 36.65 -10.90
CA GLY A 26 2.25 36.94 -12.33
C GLY A 26 3.69 37.31 -12.69
N LEU A 27 4.59 37.45 -11.73
CA LEU A 27 6.01 37.66 -11.97
C LEU A 27 6.71 36.34 -12.17
N ARG A 28 7.44 36.21 -13.28
CA ARG A 28 8.20 35.01 -13.62
C ARG A 28 9.69 35.30 -13.66
N LEU A 29 10.46 34.42 -13.00
CA LEU A 29 11.92 34.49 -12.98
C LEU A 29 12.47 33.12 -13.32
N ASP A 30 13.38 33.04 -14.30
CA ASP A 30 14.11 31.82 -14.65
C ASP A 30 15.59 32.00 -14.29
N ALA A 31 16.12 31.16 -13.41
CA ALA A 31 17.51 31.23 -13.01
C ALA A 31 18.02 29.90 -12.44
N GLY A 32 19.34 29.64 -12.61
CA GLY A 32 19.97 28.44 -12.05
C GLY A 32 20.05 28.41 -10.51
N TRP A 33 20.09 29.58 -9.85
CA TRP A 33 20.09 29.64 -8.38
C TRP A 33 18.71 29.27 -7.80
N LEU A 34 17.62 29.46 -8.54
CA LEU A 34 16.27 29.04 -8.16
C LEU A 34 16.16 27.52 -8.07
N TRP A 35 16.88 26.79 -8.93
CA TRP A 35 16.95 25.34 -8.84
C TRP A 35 17.58 24.90 -7.52
N ARG A 36 18.71 25.51 -7.12
CA ARG A 36 19.36 25.19 -5.83
C ARG A 36 18.49 25.52 -4.63
N TRP A 37 17.70 26.58 -4.74
CA TRP A 37 16.75 26.96 -3.71
C TRP A 37 15.59 25.96 -3.62
N LYS A 38 15.01 25.59 -4.76
CA LYS A 38 13.98 24.55 -4.85
C LYS A 38 14.49 23.21 -4.29
N ASP A 39 15.65 22.77 -4.72
CA ASP A 39 16.26 21.51 -4.28
C ASP A 39 16.45 21.49 -2.75
N ARG A 40 16.89 22.59 -2.15
CA ARG A 40 16.99 22.69 -0.68
C ARG A 40 15.62 22.61 0.02
N ILE A 41 14.57 23.15 -0.58
CA ILE A 41 13.19 23.05 -0.04
C ILE A 41 12.72 21.62 -0.14
N ASP A 42 12.91 20.98 -1.28
CA ASP A 42 12.52 19.60 -1.53
C ASP A 42 13.27 18.63 -0.60
N GLN A 43 14.57 18.80 -0.43
CA GLN A 43 15.38 18.00 0.51
C GLN A 43 14.86 18.15 1.95
N ARG A 44 14.63 19.37 2.43
CA ARG A 44 14.06 19.59 3.77
C ARG A 44 12.66 18.98 3.94
N PHE A 45 11.89 18.93 2.87
CA PHE A 45 10.60 18.26 2.87
C PHE A 45 10.79 16.74 2.96
N MET A 46 11.72 16.18 2.16
CA MET A 46 12.03 14.75 2.17
C MET A 46 12.66 14.30 3.48
N ASP A 47 13.50 15.14 4.13
CA ASP A 47 14.08 14.84 5.45
C ASP A 47 13.01 14.54 6.51
N LYS A 48 11.82 15.18 6.41
CA LYS A 48 10.69 14.89 7.31
C LYS A 48 10.14 13.49 7.15
N PHE A 49 10.38 12.85 6.01
CA PHE A 49 9.96 11.48 5.71
C PHE A 49 11.11 10.46 5.90
N GLY A 50 12.33 10.94 6.14
CA GLY A 50 13.49 10.09 6.43
C GLY A 50 13.55 9.59 7.87
N ASP A 51 12.87 10.26 8.80
CA ASP A 51 12.88 9.97 10.23
C ASP A 51 11.54 9.37 10.70
N TYR A 52 11.11 8.30 10.02
CA TYR A 52 9.99 7.52 10.51
C TYR A 52 10.41 6.74 11.76
N PRO A 53 9.56 6.68 12.80
CA PRO A 53 9.82 5.81 13.92
C PRO A 53 10.02 4.38 13.40
N ALA A 54 11.19 3.80 13.71
CA ALA A 54 11.47 2.42 13.36
C ALA A 54 10.34 1.54 13.91
N MET A 55 9.83 0.61 13.10
CA MET A 55 8.87 -0.37 13.60
C MET A 55 9.54 -1.12 14.76
N PRO A 56 8.85 -1.30 15.91
CA PRO A 56 9.42 -2.06 17.01
C PRO A 56 9.80 -3.46 16.51
N GLU A 57 10.98 -3.92 16.93
CA GLU A 57 11.43 -5.28 16.63
C GLU A 57 10.33 -6.27 17.03
N ALA A 58 9.97 -7.17 16.13
CA ALA A 58 9.00 -8.19 16.42
C ALA A 58 9.59 -9.11 17.51
N ALA A 59 8.97 -9.14 18.67
CA ALA A 59 9.38 -10.05 19.72
C ALA A 59 9.27 -11.50 19.22
N LEU A 60 10.34 -12.25 19.39
CA LEU A 60 10.33 -13.67 19.07
C LEU A 60 9.27 -14.38 19.94
N PRO A 61 8.58 -15.39 19.41
CA PRO A 61 7.64 -16.17 20.21
C PRO A 61 8.35 -16.83 21.38
N THR A 62 7.67 -16.91 22.51
CA THR A 62 8.20 -17.59 23.70
C THR A 62 7.27 -18.76 24.07
N PRO A 63 7.74 -20.01 23.99
CA PRO A 63 9.10 -20.47 23.68
C PRO A 63 9.44 -20.37 22.18
N ALA A 64 10.70 -20.08 21.87
CA ALA A 64 11.24 -20.11 20.52
C ALA A 64 11.98 -21.44 20.25
N ILE A 65 11.98 -21.90 19.01
CA ILE A 65 12.82 -23.02 18.61
C ILE A 65 14.29 -22.58 18.61
N VAL A 66 15.17 -23.54 18.92
CA VAL A 66 16.63 -23.30 18.90
C VAL A 66 17.07 -22.88 17.49
N GLY A 67 17.84 -21.81 17.39
CA GLY A 67 18.32 -21.27 16.12
C GLY A 67 17.36 -20.30 15.42
N LEU A 68 16.17 -20.02 15.97
CA LEU A 68 15.24 -19.09 15.34
C LEU A 68 15.80 -17.66 15.30
N ALA A 69 16.44 -17.22 16.37
CA ALA A 69 17.05 -15.87 16.44
C ALA A 69 18.18 -15.70 15.42
N GLU A 70 19.01 -16.73 15.26
CA GLU A 70 20.09 -16.74 14.27
C GLU A 70 19.54 -16.82 12.83
N ALA A 71 18.50 -17.60 12.58
CA ALA A 71 17.89 -17.74 11.26
C ALA A 71 17.21 -16.46 10.78
N LEU A 72 16.57 -15.72 11.71
CA LEU A 72 15.89 -14.46 11.41
C LEU A 72 16.85 -13.26 11.45
N GLY A 73 17.96 -13.38 12.16
CA GLY A 73 18.88 -12.27 12.42
C GLY A 73 18.19 -11.14 13.19
N ALA A 74 18.73 -9.93 13.09
CA ALA A 74 18.14 -8.72 13.69
C ALA A 74 16.95 -8.15 12.90
N LYS A 75 16.48 -8.85 11.86
CA LYS A 75 15.39 -8.36 11.02
C LYS A 75 14.03 -8.80 11.59
N PRO A 76 13.02 -7.94 11.55
CA PRO A 76 11.66 -8.34 11.93
C PRO A 76 11.15 -9.45 11.01
N LEU A 77 10.28 -10.34 11.54
CA LEU A 77 9.62 -11.43 10.80
C LEU A 77 8.87 -10.96 9.54
N CYS A 78 8.54 -9.69 9.50
CA CYS A 78 7.89 -9.06 8.37
C CYS A 78 8.42 -7.63 8.23
N GLY A 79 8.88 -7.27 7.04
CA GLY A 79 9.36 -5.93 6.73
C GLY A 79 8.26 -4.86 6.62
N GLY A 80 7.00 -5.24 6.82
CA GLY A 80 5.83 -4.36 6.64
C GLY A 80 5.26 -4.42 5.21
N CYS A 81 4.11 -3.79 5.02
CA CYS A 81 3.37 -3.81 3.74
C CYS A 81 4.15 -3.15 2.58
N GLY A 82 5.13 -2.28 2.89
CA GLY A 82 6.02 -1.66 1.90
C GLY A 82 7.29 -2.46 1.58
N ALA A 83 7.58 -3.54 2.30
CA ALA A 83 8.79 -4.36 2.10
C ALA A 83 8.54 -5.40 1.00
N LYS A 84 8.58 -4.95 -0.24
CA LYS A 84 8.48 -5.82 -1.41
C LYS A 84 9.87 -6.23 -1.89
N LEU A 85 9.97 -7.41 -2.50
CA LEU A 85 11.16 -7.79 -3.25
C LEU A 85 11.34 -6.83 -4.43
N GLY A 86 12.61 -6.54 -4.77
CA GLY A 86 12.90 -5.80 -6.00
C GLY A 86 12.37 -6.55 -7.23
N ALA A 87 11.99 -5.81 -8.27
CA ALA A 87 11.40 -6.41 -9.48
C ALA A 87 12.31 -7.48 -10.12
N ALA A 88 13.63 -7.29 -10.09
CA ALA A 88 14.60 -8.26 -10.62
C ALA A 88 14.60 -9.56 -9.80
N ASP A 89 14.59 -9.46 -8.47
CA ASP A 89 14.60 -10.62 -7.58
C ASP A 89 13.26 -11.38 -7.66
N LEU A 90 12.15 -10.66 -7.74
CA LEU A 90 10.84 -11.25 -7.94
C LEU A 90 10.76 -11.99 -9.27
N SER A 91 11.21 -11.37 -10.35
CA SER A 91 11.25 -12.00 -11.67
C SER A 91 12.12 -13.26 -11.68
N ALA A 92 13.29 -13.22 -11.04
CA ALA A 92 14.17 -14.39 -10.92
C ALA A 92 13.52 -15.51 -10.11
N ALA A 93 12.83 -15.19 -9.02
CA ALA A 93 12.12 -16.15 -8.20
C ALA A 93 10.94 -16.79 -8.96
N LEU A 94 10.22 -16.02 -9.75
CA LEU A 94 9.07 -16.49 -10.54
C LEU A 94 9.47 -17.24 -11.81
N ALA A 95 10.71 -17.08 -12.29
CA ALA A 95 11.20 -17.78 -13.49
C ALA A 95 11.24 -19.31 -13.34
N VAL A 96 11.17 -19.84 -12.12
CA VAL A 96 11.07 -21.30 -11.86
C VAL A 96 9.67 -21.85 -12.15
N LEU A 97 8.66 -20.98 -12.27
CA LEU A 97 7.29 -21.41 -12.53
C LEU A 97 7.12 -21.79 -14.00
N PRO A 98 6.41 -22.88 -14.32
CA PRO A 98 6.05 -23.18 -15.69
C PRO A 98 5.10 -22.10 -16.23
N GLN A 99 5.12 -21.91 -17.55
CA GLN A 99 4.15 -21.01 -18.19
C GLN A 99 2.72 -21.49 -17.94
N PRO A 100 1.77 -20.57 -17.77
CA PRO A 100 0.37 -20.91 -17.59
C PRO A 100 -0.12 -21.79 -18.74
N SER A 101 -0.73 -22.94 -18.41
CA SER A 101 -1.27 -23.88 -19.40
C SER A 101 -2.74 -23.62 -19.76
N ARG A 102 -3.43 -22.85 -18.94
CA ARG A 102 -4.85 -22.51 -19.10
C ARG A 102 -5.02 -21.35 -20.07
N ARG A 103 -5.93 -21.50 -21.06
CA ARG A 103 -6.23 -20.46 -22.04
C ARG A 103 -7.08 -19.33 -21.47
N ASP A 104 -7.78 -19.58 -20.36
CA ASP A 104 -8.64 -18.62 -19.68
C ASP A 104 -7.89 -17.78 -18.63
N VAL A 105 -6.61 -18.02 -18.42
CA VAL A 105 -5.73 -17.18 -17.57
C VAL A 105 -4.92 -16.27 -18.49
N LEU A 106 -5.20 -14.98 -18.43
CA LEU A 106 -4.63 -13.98 -19.34
C LEU A 106 -3.37 -13.30 -18.80
N SER A 107 -3.23 -13.21 -17.46
CA SER A 107 -2.04 -12.64 -16.81
C SER A 107 -1.10 -13.73 -16.32
N GLY A 108 0.19 -13.50 -16.47
CA GLY A 108 1.24 -14.34 -15.88
C GLY A 108 1.50 -13.99 -14.41
N PRO A 109 2.38 -14.77 -13.73
CA PRO A 109 2.84 -14.44 -12.38
C PRO A 109 3.58 -13.10 -12.33
N GLY A 110 3.39 -12.32 -11.24
CA GLY A 110 4.13 -11.09 -10.98
C GLY A 110 3.37 -9.80 -11.23
N ASP A 111 2.11 -9.88 -11.62
CA ASP A 111 1.20 -8.73 -11.72
C ASP A 111 0.43 -8.53 -10.40
N ASP A 112 -0.19 -7.35 -10.23
CA ASP A 112 -0.97 -6.99 -9.03
C ASP A 112 -2.25 -7.83 -8.90
N ALA A 113 -2.75 -8.39 -10.01
CA ALA A 113 -3.94 -9.22 -10.02
C ALA A 113 -3.90 -10.31 -11.09
N ALA A 114 -4.67 -11.36 -10.87
CA ALA A 114 -4.96 -12.36 -11.89
C ALA A 114 -6.09 -11.87 -12.82
N VAL A 115 -5.90 -12.00 -14.11
CA VAL A 115 -6.87 -11.66 -15.16
C VAL A 115 -7.36 -12.94 -15.83
N LEU A 116 -8.66 -13.19 -15.76
CA LEU A 116 -9.29 -14.40 -16.28
C LEU A 116 -10.36 -14.06 -17.31
N THR A 117 -10.52 -14.91 -18.34
CA THR A 117 -11.72 -14.85 -19.17
C THR A 117 -12.89 -15.52 -18.46
N ASN A 118 -14.07 -14.90 -18.49
CA ASN A 118 -15.30 -15.44 -17.94
C ASN A 118 -16.43 -15.26 -18.96
N GLY A 119 -16.69 -16.29 -19.75
CA GLY A 119 -17.65 -16.21 -20.86
C GLY A 119 -17.22 -15.17 -21.90
N ALA A 120 -18.04 -14.13 -22.13
CA ALA A 120 -17.75 -13.03 -23.04
C ALA A 120 -16.98 -11.87 -22.36
N GLY A 121 -16.68 -11.97 -21.07
CA GLY A 121 -16.06 -10.91 -20.28
C GLY A 121 -14.70 -11.29 -19.75
N VAL A 122 -14.12 -10.34 -19.02
CA VAL A 122 -12.85 -10.48 -18.29
C VAL A 122 -13.11 -10.24 -16.80
N GLN A 123 -12.53 -11.06 -15.96
CA GLN A 123 -12.60 -10.94 -14.50
C GLN A 123 -11.20 -10.69 -13.93
N VAL A 124 -11.11 -9.76 -12.99
CA VAL A 124 -9.89 -9.47 -12.24
C VAL A 124 -10.05 -10.01 -10.83
N ILE A 125 -9.05 -10.75 -10.35
CA ILE A 125 -9.02 -11.29 -8.99
C ILE A 125 -7.70 -10.89 -8.34
N THR A 126 -7.78 -10.22 -7.20
CA THR A 126 -6.62 -9.86 -6.38
C THR A 126 -6.77 -10.36 -4.95
N THR A 127 -5.68 -10.42 -4.22
CA THR A 127 -5.65 -10.75 -2.80
C THR A 127 -4.57 -9.95 -2.11
N ASP A 128 -4.95 -9.26 -1.04
CA ASP A 128 -4.07 -8.50 -0.20
C ASP A 128 -4.05 -9.05 1.22
N HIS A 129 -2.89 -8.96 1.85
CA HIS A 129 -2.71 -9.32 3.24
C HIS A 129 -2.00 -8.20 4.00
N LEU A 130 -2.71 -7.54 4.92
CA LEU A 130 -2.17 -6.52 5.79
C LEU A 130 -2.03 -7.05 7.22
N ARG A 131 -0.85 -6.86 7.82
CA ARG A 131 -0.65 -7.09 9.25
C ARG A 131 -1.16 -5.90 10.04
N THR A 132 -1.63 -6.17 11.25
CA THR A 132 -2.08 -5.13 12.18
C THR A 132 -0.97 -4.13 12.45
N PHE A 133 -1.19 -2.86 12.12
CA PHE A 133 -0.32 -1.73 12.40
C PHE A 133 -0.98 -0.67 13.30
N THR A 134 -2.24 -0.88 13.67
CA THR A 134 -3.00 -0.03 14.59
C THR A 134 -3.86 -0.90 15.51
N SER A 135 -4.09 -0.45 16.73
CA SER A 135 -4.99 -1.11 17.69
C SER A 135 -6.48 -0.83 17.41
N ASP A 136 -6.79 0.12 16.54
CA ASP A 136 -8.15 0.43 16.10
C ASP A 136 -8.56 -0.56 15.00
N ALA A 137 -9.39 -1.54 15.35
CA ALA A 137 -9.85 -2.59 14.45
C ALA A 137 -10.72 -2.03 13.31
N ARG A 138 -11.51 -0.98 13.57
CA ARG A 138 -12.34 -0.32 12.58
C ARG A 138 -11.49 0.40 11.55
N LEU A 139 -10.49 1.17 11.99
CA LEU A 139 -9.57 1.88 11.11
C LEU A 139 -8.75 0.88 10.28
N MET A 140 -8.25 -0.19 10.91
CA MET A 140 -7.51 -1.26 10.23
C MET A 140 -8.35 -1.88 9.11
N ALA A 141 -9.60 -2.24 9.39
CA ALA A 141 -10.51 -2.84 8.39
C ALA A 141 -10.77 -1.90 7.21
N ARG A 142 -11.00 -0.61 7.46
CA ARG A 142 -11.21 0.40 6.41
C ARG A 142 -9.99 0.55 5.51
N ILE A 143 -8.79 0.64 6.10
CA ILE A 143 -7.55 0.78 5.33
C ILE A 143 -7.31 -0.48 4.49
N THR A 144 -7.50 -1.68 5.06
CA THR A 144 -7.34 -2.95 4.35
C THR A 144 -8.30 -3.05 3.16
N ALA A 145 -9.57 -2.69 3.36
CA ALA A 145 -10.56 -2.70 2.28
C ALA A 145 -10.21 -1.74 1.14
N ILE A 146 -9.78 -0.50 1.46
CA ILE A 146 -9.35 0.48 0.46
C ILE A 146 -8.10 -0.02 -0.28
N HIS A 147 -7.15 -0.63 0.44
CA HIS A 147 -5.92 -1.16 -0.16
C HIS A 147 -6.21 -2.25 -1.17
N ALA A 148 -7.05 -3.23 -0.82
CA ALA A 148 -7.46 -4.30 -1.73
C ALA A 148 -8.25 -3.79 -2.96
N LEU A 149 -9.08 -2.75 -2.79
CA LEU A 149 -9.76 -2.09 -3.90
C LEU A 149 -8.78 -1.39 -4.85
N GLY A 150 -7.64 -0.93 -4.32
CA GLY A 150 -6.60 -0.25 -5.10
C GLY A 150 -6.12 -1.08 -6.29
N ASP A 151 -5.87 -2.37 -6.10
CA ASP A 151 -5.43 -3.28 -7.16
C ASP A 151 -6.52 -3.49 -8.23
N VAL A 152 -7.78 -3.62 -7.80
CA VAL A 152 -8.91 -3.74 -8.75
C VAL A 152 -9.01 -2.50 -9.62
N TRP A 153 -8.88 -1.32 -9.02
CA TRP A 153 -8.93 -0.05 -9.75
C TRP A 153 -7.71 0.18 -10.63
N ALA A 154 -6.51 -0.23 -10.18
CA ALA A 154 -5.28 -0.17 -10.97
C ALA A 154 -5.39 -1.00 -12.26
N MET A 155 -6.11 -2.13 -12.20
CA MET A 155 -6.41 -2.97 -13.36
C MET A 155 -7.56 -2.44 -14.24
N GLY A 156 -8.13 -1.28 -13.91
CA GLY A 156 -9.27 -0.67 -14.63
C GLY A 156 -10.58 -1.45 -14.48
N ALA A 157 -10.70 -2.29 -13.46
CA ALA A 157 -11.88 -3.11 -13.21
C ALA A 157 -12.85 -2.46 -12.22
N SER A 158 -14.12 -2.85 -12.27
CA SER A 158 -15.13 -2.45 -11.28
C SER A 158 -15.25 -3.51 -10.20
N PRO A 159 -15.19 -3.14 -8.92
CA PRO A 159 -15.38 -4.06 -7.81
C PRO A 159 -16.74 -4.73 -7.86
N GLN A 160 -16.82 -6.02 -7.53
CA GLN A 160 -18.05 -6.83 -7.52
C GLN A 160 -18.28 -7.50 -6.17
N ALA A 161 -17.26 -8.17 -5.65
CA ALA A 161 -17.34 -8.90 -4.39
C ALA A 161 -15.97 -8.96 -3.71
N ALA A 162 -15.99 -9.08 -2.38
CA ALA A 162 -14.79 -9.27 -1.58
C ALA A 162 -14.93 -10.48 -0.65
N LEU A 163 -13.84 -11.23 -0.51
CA LEU A 163 -13.71 -12.28 0.49
C LEU A 163 -12.76 -11.80 1.58
N ALA A 164 -13.25 -11.71 2.82
CA ALA A 164 -12.47 -11.24 3.95
C ALA A 164 -11.82 -12.43 4.69
N GLN A 165 -10.48 -12.51 4.65
CA GLN A 165 -9.73 -13.44 5.49
C GLN A 165 -9.19 -12.70 6.72
N ILE A 166 -9.68 -13.04 7.91
CA ILE A 166 -9.39 -12.32 9.15
C ILE A 166 -8.77 -13.28 10.17
N THR A 167 -7.56 -12.97 10.61
CA THR A 167 -6.91 -13.66 11.72
C THR A 167 -7.06 -12.83 12.98
N LEU A 168 -7.81 -13.33 13.95
CA LEU A 168 -8.00 -12.69 15.25
C LEU A 168 -6.97 -13.21 16.26
N PRO A 169 -6.58 -12.38 17.25
CA PRO A 169 -5.82 -12.88 18.40
C PRO A 169 -6.66 -13.85 19.23
N ALA A 170 -6.02 -14.55 20.17
CA ALA A 170 -6.71 -15.42 21.11
C ALA A 170 -7.62 -14.58 22.03
N LEU A 171 -8.91 -14.65 21.84
CA LEU A 171 -9.94 -13.93 22.57
C LEU A 171 -11.00 -14.91 23.09
N SER A 172 -11.77 -14.48 24.10
CA SER A 172 -13.00 -15.20 24.46
C SER A 172 -13.99 -15.18 23.29
N PRO A 173 -14.86 -16.21 23.13
CA PRO A 173 -15.82 -16.29 22.02
C PRO A 173 -16.69 -15.03 21.83
N ALA A 174 -17.10 -14.40 22.94
CA ALA A 174 -17.87 -13.16 22.89
C ALA A 174 -17.06 -12.00 22.30
N LYS A 175 -15.85 -11.76 22.82
CA LYS A 175 -14.96 -10.69 22.31
C LYS A 175 -14.53 -10.93 20.86
N ALA A 176 -14.26 -12.17 20.46
CA ALA A 176 -13.93 -12.52 19.09
C ALA A 176 -15.08 -12.17 18.13
N ARG A 177 -16.31 -12.52 18.52
CA ARG A 177 -17.51 -12.19 17.76
C ARG A 177 -17.74 -10.68 17.63
N ASP A 178 -17.59 -9.94 18.73
CA ASP A 178 -17.78 -8.49 18.74
C ASP A 178 -16.75 -7.78 17.86
N MET A 179 -15.48 -8.16 17.99
CA MET A 179 -14.38 -7.62 17.15
C MET A 179 -14.59 -7.98 15.67
N LEU A 180 -14.96 -9.22 15.36
CA LEU A 180 -15.25 -9.63 13.98
C LEU A 180 -16.40 -8.82 13.40
N ALA A 181 -17.48 -8.63 14.16
CA ALA A 181 -18.64 -7.86 13.72
C ALA A 181 -18.30 -6.38 13.47
N GLU A 182 -17.40 -5.80 14.25
CA GLU A 182 -16.90 -4.44 14.05
C GLU A 182 -16.06 -4.35 12.76
N ILE A 183 -15.11 -5.27 12.57
CA ILE A 183 -14.28 -5.34 11.37
C ILE A 183 -15.15 -5.51 10.12
N MET A 184 -16.10 -6.45 10.15
CA MET A 184 -16.96 -6.72 8.99
C MET A 184 -17.86 -5.55 8.64
N ARG A 185 -18.43 -4.85 9.64
CA ARG A 185 -19.22 -3.63 9.39
C ARG A 185 -18.36 -2.54 8.74
N ALA A 186 -17.16 -2.31 9.24
CA ALA A 186 -16.26 -1.30 8.70
C ALA A 186 -15.78 -1.63 7.28
N ALA A 187 -15.49 -2.89 6.99
CA ALA A 187 -15.14 -3.36 5.64
C ALA A 187 -16.34 -3.24 4.69
N HIS A 188 -17.53 -3.67 5.12
CA HIS A 188 -18.75 -3.57 4.32
C HIS A 188 -19.07 -2.12 3.94
N GLU A 189 -18.93 -1.14 4.85
CA GLU A 189 -19.13 0.27 4.52
C GLU A 189 -18.24 0.73 3.35
N VAL A 190 -16.99 0.27 3.29
CA VAL A 190 -16.06 0.63 2.22
C VAL A 190 -16.38 -0.09 0.92
N PHE A 191 -16.58 -1.41 0.95
CA PHE A 191 -16.88 -2.20 -0.24
C PHE A 191 -18.20 -1.82 -0.86
N SER A 192 -19.24 -1.62 -0.05
CA SER A 192 -20.55 -1.18 -0.52
C SER A 192 -20.51 0.19 -1.18
N ALA A 193 -19.72 1.14 -0.62
CA ALA A 193 -19.52 2.45 -1.26
C ALA A 193 -18.77 2.35 -2.61
N ALA A 194 -17.98 1.30 -2.82
CA ALA A 194 -17.31 0.99 -4.08
C ALA A 194 -18.16 0.14 -5.04
N GLY A 195 -19.38 -0.23 -4.65
CA GLY A 195 -20.27 -1.06 -5.45
C GLY A 195 -20.03 -2.56 -5.36
N ALA A 196 -19.36 -3.02 -4.30
CA ALA A 196 -19.08 -4.44 -4.07
C ALA A 196 -19.80 -4.99 -2.84
N ASP A 197 -20.13 -6.27 -2.87
CA ASP A 197 -20.57 -7.04 -1.70
C ASP A 197 -19.39 -7.69 -0.98
N VAL A 198 -19.55 -7.99 0.33
CA VAL A 198 -18.54 -8.66 1.16
C VAL A 198 -19.15 -9.83 1.93
#